data_17928fc7ac3b3ca38e65dc8c64821cca
#
_entry.id   17928fc7ac3b3ca38e65dc8c64821cca
#
_cell.length_a   1.000
_cell.length_b   1.000
_cell.length_c   1.000
_cell.angle_alpha   90.00
_cell.angle_beta   90.00
_cell.angle_gamma   90.00
#
_symmetry.space_group_name_H-M   'P 1'
#
loop_
_entity.id
_entity.type
_entity.pdbx_description
1 polymer ?
#
loop_
_entity_poly.entity_id
_entity_poly.type
_entity_poly.pdbx_seq_one_letter_code
_entity_poly.pdbx_strand_id
1 'polypeptide(L)'
;IPAVLSDPHSGMKQAVEQLKEKGHTHIGYLSGPQETSTGRQRLQAFKTATRGMPTHIHHGSYRHREGYKGAIALLQEGVTALIAGDSMMTAGALEACHNAGKRIGEEIALVGFDDFIYLRFQPSPISVVDQDVARMGETATTKLITAINDKHQPEGEVLETRYIPRMSTAHRLDGTTP
;
A
#
# COMPACT_ATOMS: atom_id res chain seq x y z
N ILE A 1 -26.86 -0.30 5.00
CA ILE A 1 -26.68 0.49 3.77
C ILE A 1 -25.68 -0.29 2.92
N PRO A 2 -25.99 -0.61 1.66
CA PRO A 2 -25.06 -1.28 0.76
C PRO A 2 -23.84 -0.40 0.53
N ALA A 3 -22.66 -1.03 0.42
CA ALA A 3 -21.40 -0.34 0.22
C ALA A 3 -20.56 -1.07 -0.83
N VAL A 4 -19.74 -0.34 -1.57
CA VAL A 4 -18.66 -0.88 -2.38
C VAL A 4 -17.38 -0.73 -1.57
N LEU A 5 -16.75 -1.85 -1.27
CA LEU A 5 -15.55 -1.91 -0.42
C LEU A 5 -14.39 -2.51 -1.21
N SER A 6 -13.16 -2.30 -0.76
CA SER A 6 -11.99 -3.00 -1.27
C SER A 6 -11.45 -4.00 -0.24
N ASP A 7 -11.09 -5.20 -0.69
CA ASP A 7 -10.36 -6.18 0.12
C ASP A 7 -8.85 -6.01 -0.09
N PRO A 8 -8.09 -5.62 0.95
CA PRO A 8 -6.65 -5.40 0.81
C PRO A 8 -5.81 -6.69 0.78
N HIS A 9 -6.38 -7.87 1.04
CA HIS A 9 -5.60 -9.09 1.28
C HIS A 9 -4.83 -9.57 0.05
N SER A 10 -5.47 -9.59 -1.14
CA SER A 10 -4.86 -10.09 -2.37
C SER A 10 -3.64 -9.26 -2.80
N GLY A 11 -3.81 -7.95 -2.94
CA GLY A 11 -2.72 -7.05 -3.34
C GLY A 11 -1.60 -6.98 -2.30
N MET A 12 -1.94 -6.96 -1.00
CA MET A 12 -0.94 -6.96 0.08
C MET A 12 -0.13 -8.24 0.11
N LYS A 13 -0.78 -9.40 -0.07
CA LYS A 13 -0.09 -10.70 -0.16
C LYS A 13 0.91 -10.70 -1.32
N GLN A 14 0.49 -10.32 -2.51
CA GLN A 14 1.35 -10.25 -3.70
C GLN A 14 2.55 -9.31 -3.49
N ALA A 15 2.33 -8.14 -2.89
CA ALA A 15 3.40 -7.18 -2.60
C ALA A 15 4.45 -7.77 -1.64
N VAL A 16 4.01 -8.40 -0.54
CA VAL A 16 4.92 -9.02 0.42
C VAL A 16 5.65 -10.23 -0.17
N GLU A 17 4.98 -11.06 -0.98
CA GLU A 17 5.60 -12.19 -1.69
C GLU A 17 6.72 -11.70 -2.62
N GLN A 18 6.47 -10.65 -3.41
CA GLN A 18 7.49 -10.04 -4.25
C GLN A 18 8.70 -9.56 -3.43
N LEU A 19 8.46 -8.85 -2.32
CA LEU A 19 9.55 -8.38 -1.46
C LEU A 19 10.36 -9.54 -0.88
N LYS A 20 9.72 -10.64 -0.47
CA LYS A 20 10.38 -11.86 -0.01
C LYS A 20 11.25 -12.49 -1.10
N GLU A 21 10.73 -12.61 -2.32
CA GLU A 21 11.46 -13.15 -3.47
C GLU A 21 12.70 -12.30 -3.81
N LYS A 22 12.67 -10.99 -3.50
CA LYS A 22 13.81 -10.07 -3.64
C LYS A 22 14.75 -10.07 -2.42
N GLY A 23 14.51 -10.91 -1.42
CA GLY A 23 15.37 -11.09 -0.26
C GLY A 23 15.07 -10.17 0.92
N HIS A 24 13.99 -9.37 0.87
CA HIS A 24 13.63 -8.50 1.99
C HIS A 24 13.03 -9.30 3.14
N THR A 25 13.70 -9.27 4.29
CA THR A 25 13.27 -9.93 5.54
C THR A 25 12.87 -8.94 6.63
N HIS A 26 13.22 -7.66 6.48
CA HIS A 26 12.89 -6.59 7.42
C HIS A 26 11.99 -5.58 6.72
N ILE A 27 10.67 -5.81 6.83
CA ILE A 27 9.66 -5.01 6.14
C ILE A 27 8.96 -4.10 7.15
N GLY A 28 9.01 -2.79 6.89
CA GLY A 28 8.29 -1.78 7.63
C GLY A 28 6.92 -1.48 7.04
N TYR A 29 5.92 -1.27 7.89
CA TYR A 29 4.56 -0.92 7.48
C TYR A 29 4.10 0.38 8.13
N LEU A 30 3.68 1.33 7.30
CA LEU A 30 3.03 2.56 7.73
C LEU A 30 1.53 2.33 7.86
N SER A 31 1.08 2.07 9.07
CA SER A 31 -0.30 1.72 9.37
C SER A 31 -1.17 2.97 9.55
N GLY A 32 -2.33 2.97 8.91
CA GLY A 32 -3.36 3.97 9.13
C GLY A 32 -4.06 3.83 10.50
N PRO A 33 -5.03 4.74 10.78
CA PRO A 33 -5.72 4.81 12.06
C PRO A 33 -6.55 3.55 12.34
N GLN A 34 -6.41 3.00 13.53
CA GLN A 34 -7.01 1.72 13.90
C GLN A 34 -8.48 1.83 14.34
N GLU A 35 -8.99 3.02 14.55
CA GLU A 35 -10.40 3.31 14.75
C GLU A 35 -11.23 3.14 13.48
N THR A 36 -10.60 3.21 12.30
CA THR A 36 -11.25 3.00 10.99
C THR A 36 -11.25 1.52 10.58
N SER A 37 -12.30 1.07 9.90
CA SER A 37 -12.35 -0.28 9.32
C SER A 37 -11.22 -0.51 8.31
N THR A 38 -10.96 0.47 7.46
CA THR A 38 -9.90 0.43 6.44
C THR A 38 -8.52 0.26 7.08
N GLY A 39 -8.21 1.02 8.14
CA GLY A 39 -6.93 0.91 8.88
C GLY A 39 -6.74 -0.47 9.48
N ARG A 40 -7.77 -1.01 10.13
CA ARG A 40 -7.71 -2.36 10.70
C ARG A 40 -7.54 -3.45 9.64
N GLN A 41 -8.32 -3.39 8.55
CA GLN A 41 -8.28 -4.40 7.49
C GLN A 41 -6.93 -4.43 6.77
N ARG A 42 -6.37 -3.25 6.42
CA ARG A 42 -5.04 -3.16 5.78
C ARG A 42 -3.93 -3.64 6.69
N LEU A 43 -3.97 -3.30 7.98
CA LEU A 43 -3.01 -3.81 8.96
C LEU A 43 -3.14 -5.33 9.11
N GLN A 44 -4.36 -5.86 9.16
CA GLN A 44 -4.58 -7.31 9.26
C GLN A 44 -4.07 -8.02 8.00
N ALA A 45 -4.28 -7.48 6.81
CA ALA A 45 -3.76 -8.01 5.55
C ALA A 45 -2.22 -8.07 5.58
N PHE A 46 -1.55 -6.99 6.03
CA PHE A 46 -0.11 -6.95 6.20
C PHE A 46 0.39 -8.02 7.19
N LYS A 47 -0.20 -8.10 8.38
CA LYS A 47 0.17 -9.09 9.40
C LYS A 47 -0.02 -10.54 8.92
N THR A 48 -1.07 -10.77 8.12
CA THR A 48 -1.33 -12.08 7.54
C THR A 48 -0.29 -12.44 6.48
N ALA A 49 0.07 -11.51 5.60
CA ALA A 49 1.06 -11.72 4.55
C ALA A 49 2.49 -11.89 5.09
N THR A 50 2.80 -11.25 6.22
CA THR A 50 4.12 -11.30 6.88
C THR A 50 4.21 -12.32 8.00
N ARG A 51 3.24 -13.23 8.11
CA ARG A 51 3.25 -14.23 9.20
C ARG A 51 4.57 -15.01 9.25
N GLY A 52 5.18 -15.06 10.45
CA GLY A 52 6.46 -15.71 10.68
C GLY A 52 7.70 -14.87 10.32
N MET A 53 7.51 -13.60 9.92
CA MET A 53 8.60 -12.65 9.70
C MET A 53 8.67 -11.62 10.82
N PRO A 54 9.87 -11.10 11.17
CA PRO A 54 9.97 -9.88 11.96
C PRO A 54 9.36 -8.72 11.18
N THR A 55 8.47 -7.96 11.81
CA THR A 55 7.80 -6.82 11.21
C THR A 55 7.91 -5.60 12.07
N HIS A 56 8.07 -4.45 11.42
CA HIS A 56 8.14 -3.14 12.04
C HIS A 56 6.89 -2.35 11.62
N ILE A 57 6.09 -1.90 12.57
CA ILE A 57 4.83 -1.22 12.29
C ILE A 57 4.83 0.15 12.97
N HIS A 58 4.71 1.19 12.17
CA HIS A 58 4.47 2.53 12.67
C HIS A 58 2.97 2.87 12.53
N HIS A 59 2.32 3.14 13.65
CA HIS A 59 0.91 3.55 13.68
C HIS A 59 0.81 5.06 13.52
N GLY A 60 0.06 5.50 12.53
CA GLY A 60 -0.16 6.91 12.22
C GLY A 60 -1.59 7.18 11.75
N SER A 61 -1.76 8.31 11.09
CA SER A 61 -3.00 8.70 10.43
C SER A 61 -2.77 8.83 8.92
N TYR A 62 -3.86 8.86 8.13
CA TYR A 62 -3.81 9.02 6.67
C TYR A 62 -3.41 10.46 6.27
N ARG A 63 -2.23 10.89 6.74
CA ARG A 63 -1.66 12.21 6.47
C ARG A 63 -0.22 12.09 6.01
N HIS A 64 0.16 12.92 5.06
CA HIS A 64 1.52 13.02 4.54
C HIS A 64 2.58 13.11 5.66
N ARG A 65 2.40 14.06 6.61
CA ARG A 65 3.35 14.26 7.72
C ARG A 65 3.54 12.99 8.58
N GLU A 66 2.48 12.22 8.80
CA GLU A 66 2.56 10.99 9.60
C GLU A 66 3.25 9.87 8.79
N GLY A 67 3.02 9.81 7.49
CA GLY A 67 3.78 8.94 6.58
C GLY A 67 5.27 9.25 6.58
N TYR A 68 5.62 10.55 6.52
CA TYR A 68 7.00 11.00 6.60
C TYR A 68 7.68 10.60 7.92
N LYS A 69 7.09 10.95 9.07
CA LYS A 69 7.63 10.62 10.39
C LYS A 69 7.80 9.11 10.59
N GLY A 70 6.77 8.34 10.20
CA GLY A 70 6.79 6.90 10.32
C GLY A 70 7.86 6.27 9.45
N ALA A 71 8.04 6.75 8.22
CA ALA A 71 9.08 6.26 7.33
C ALA A 71 10.48 6.56 7.89
N ILE A 72 10.76 7.76 8.41
CA ILE A 72 12.03 8.08 9.08
C ILE A 72 12.27 7.12 10.26
N ALA A 73 11.28 6.89 11.10
CA ALA A 73 11.42 5.99 12.24
C ALA A 73 11.76 4.55 11.79
N LEU A 74 11.02 4.03 10.81
CA LEU A 74 11.26 2.69 10.27
C LEU A 74 12.63 2.55 9.59
N LEU A 75 13.07 3.58 8.86
CA LEU A 75 14.42 3.61 8.27
C LEU A 75 15.51 3.53 9.35
N GLN A 76 15.32 4.19 10.50
CA GLN A 76 16.24 4.12 11.64
C GLN A 76 16.26 2.72 12.30
N GLU A 77 15.16 1.97 12.21
CA GLU A 77 15.08 0.57 12.66
C GLU A 77 15.73 -0.41 11.66
N GLY A 78 16.26 0.06 10.54
CA GLY A 78 17.00 -0.74 9.59
C GLY A 78 16.14 -1.58 8.65
N VAL A 79 14.88 -1.19 8.42
CA VAL A 79 14.06 -1.87 7.42
C VAL A 79 14.64 -1.73 6.01
N THR A 80 14.50 -2.76 5.21
CA THR A 80 14.99 -2.79 3.82
C THR A 80 13.86 -2.58 2.80
N ALA A 81 12.63 -2.63 3.26
CA ALA A 81 11.44 -2.35 2.46
C ALA A 81 10.39 -1.62 3.30
N LEU A 82 9.67 -0.70 2.68
CA LEU A 82 8.54 0.03 3.26
C LEU A 82 7.27 -0.27 2.46
N ILE A 83 6.17 -0.52 3.17
CA ILE A 83 4.83 -0.57 2.59
C ILE A 83 4.00 0.52 3.24
N ALA A 84 3.47 1.44 2.44
CA ALA A 84 2.56 2.47 2.92
C ALA A 84 1.11 1.98 2.91
N GLY A 85 0.37 2.30 3.96
CA GLY A 85 -1.04 1.87 4.11
C GLY A 85 -2.05 2.80 3.43
N ASP A 86 -1.60 3.88 2.77
CA ASP A 86 -2.46 4.89 2.16
C ASP A 86 -1.65 5.80 1.21
N SER A 87 -2.33 6.48 0.30
CA SER A 87 -1.71 7.36 -0.71
C SER A 87 -0.95 8.56 -0.12
N MET A 88 -1.49 9.20 0.91
CA MET A 88 -0.82 10.32 1.56
C MET A 88 0.39 9.86 2.38
N MET A 89 0.30 8.69 3.00
CA MET A 89 1.45 8.07 3.66
C MET A 89 2.50 7.64 2.65
N THR A 90 2.11 7.21 1.44
CA THR A 90 3.04 6.94 0.33
C THR A 90 3.84 8.19 -0.05
N ALA A 91 3.17 9.33 -0.20
CA ALA A 91 3.83 10.59 -0.51
C ALA A 91 4.81 11.01 0.62
N GLY A 92 4.42 10.83 1.88
CA GLY A 92 5.30 11.08 3.02
C GLY A 92 6.51 10.15 3.07
N ALA A 93 6.34 8.87 2.75
CA ALA A 93 7.43 7.90 2.67
C ALA A 93 8.42 8.23 1.54
N LEU A 94 7.92 8.67 0.38
CA LEU A 94 8.75 9.16 -0.73
C LEU A 94 9.65 10.30 -0.28
N GLU A 95 9.08 11.33 0.35
CA GLU A 95 9.84 12.47 0.86
C GLU A 95 10.85 12.04 1.91
N ALA A 96 10.48 11.14 2.83
CA ALA A 96 11.37 10.63 3.87
C ALA A 96 12.58 9.90 3.27
N CYS A 97 12.37 9.02 2.29
CA CYS A 97 13.45 8.32 1.59
C CYS A 97 14.36 9.31 0.87
N HIS A 98 13.80 10.30 0.17
CA HIS A 98 14.57 11.34 -0.51
C HIS A 98 15.44 12.14 0.47
N ASN A 99 14.85 12.64 1.56
CA ASN A 99 15.56 13.45 2.57
C ASN A 99 16.61 12.63 3.35
N ALA A 100 16.40 11.32 3.49
CA ALA A 100 17.39 10.40 4.05
C ALA A 100 18.48 9.99 3.07
N GLY A 101 18.47 10.50 1.83
CA GLY A 101 19.43 10.16 0.78
C GLY A 101 19.33 8.71 0.30
N LYS A 102 18.19 8.04 0.51
CA LYS A 102 17.98 6.65 0.11
C LYS A 102 17.51 6.55 -1.34
N ARG A 103 18.23 5.78 -2.16
CA ARG A 103 17.79 5.45 -3.52
C ARG A 103 16.73 4.36 -3.49
N ILE A 104 15.48 4.77 -3.82
CA ILE A 104 14.34 3.85 -3.88
C ILE A 104 14.55 2.87 -5.05
N GLY A 105 14.33 1.58 -4.78
CA GLY A 105 14.55 0.49 -5.72
C GLY A 105 15.96 -0.11 -5.67
N GLU A 106 16.93 0.59 -5.06
CA GLU A 106 18.31 0.11 -4.90
C GLU A 106 18.66 -0.14 -3.43
N GLU A 107 18.48 0.87 -2.57
CA GLU A 107 18.84 0.81 -1.14
C GLU A 107 17.65 0.56 -0.24
N ILE A 108 16.46 0.92 -0.69
CA ILE A 108 15.20 0.71 0.00
C ILE A 108 14.11 0.38 -1.03
N ALA A 109 13.38 -0.70 -0.81
CA ALA A 109 12.17 -0.96 -1.59
C ALA A 109 10.99 -0.15 -1.04
N LEU A 110 10.11 0.36 -1.91
CA LEU A 110 8.91 1.08 -1.51
C LEU A 110 7.69 0.56 -2.27
N VAL A 111 6.67 0.19 -1.52
CA VAL A 111 5.34 -0.12 -2.04
C VAL A 111 4.37 0.94 -1.54
N GLY A 112 3.73 1.65 -2.47
CA GLY A 112 2.68 2.61 -2.17
C GLY A 112 1.29 1.97 -2.13
N PHE A 113 0.29 2.80 -1.87
CA PHE A 113 -1.13 2.44 -1.94
C PHE A 113 -1.83 3.38 -2.91
N ASP A 114 -2.72 2.83 -3.73
CA ASP A 114 -3.36 3.48 -4.88
C ASP A 114 -2.40 3.90 -6.00
N ASP A 115 -2.84 3.77 -7.25
CA ASP A 115 -2.00 4.01 -8.42
C ASP A 115 -2.10 5.46 -8.93
N PHE A 116 -1.67 6.42 -8.12
CA PHE A 116 -1.63 7.82 -8.53
C PHE A 116 -0.59 8.07 -9.60
N ILE A 117 -0.95 8.95 -10.55
CA ILE A 117 -0.14 9.25 -11.75
C ILE A 117 1.30 9.68 -11.40
N TYR A 118 1.50 10.48 -10.34
CA TYR A 118 2.83 10.97 -9.95
C TYR A 118 3.78 9.86 -9.49
N LEU A 119 3.26 8.70 -9.06
CA LEU A 119 4.06 7.54 -8.66
C LEU A 119 4.72 6.83 -9.85
N ARG A 120 4.13 6.98 -11.04
CA ARG A 120 4.63 6.41 -12.30
C ARG A 120 5.81 7.19 -12.87
N PHE A 121 5.92 8.47 -12.53
CA PHE A 121 6.96 9.38 -13.05
C PHE A 121 8.09 9.65 -12.06
N GLN A 122 8.17 8.89 -10.96
CA GLN A 122 9.33 8.94 -10.09
C GLN A 122 10.58 8.42 -10.82
N PRO A 123 11.80 8.86 -10.46
CA PRO A 123 13.05 8.30 -11.01
C PRO A 123 13.09 6.77 -10.94
N SER A 124 12.59 6.20 -9.86
CA SER A 124 12.22 4.80 -9.73
C SER A 124 10.70 4.70 -9.60
N PRO A 125 9.94 4.34 -10.65
CA PRO A 125 8.50 4.21 -10.60
C PRO A 125 8.04 3.31 -9.46
N ILE A 126 7.04 3.76 -8.70
CA ILE A 126 6.66 3.13 -7.44
C ILE A 126 5.65 2.01 -7.67
N SER A 127 5.99 0.82 -7.15
CA SER A 127 5.09 -0.32 -7.04
C SER A 127 3.96 0.02 -6.07
N VAL A 128 2.76 -0.43 -6.33
CA VAL A 128 1.59 -0.08 -5.50
C VAL A 128 0.67 -1.27 -5.26
N VAL A 129 -0.04 -1.24 -4.13
CA VAL A 129 -1.29 -1.98 -3.95
C VAL A 129 -2.42 -1.08 -4.41
N ASP A 130 -3.06 -1.45 -5.50
CA ASP A 130 -4.12 -0.67 -6.14
C ASP A 130 -5.49 -1.26 -5.81
N GLN A 131 -6.41 -0.42 -5.34
CA GLN A 131 -7.80 -0.81 -5.07
C GLN A 131 -8.77 -0.46 -6.21
N ASP A 132 -8.26 0.10 -7.31
CA ASP A 132 -9.04 0.50 -8.49
C ASP A 132 -10.20 1.45 -8.12
N VAL A 133 -9.83 2.62 -7.63
CA VAL A 133 -10.80 3.65 -7.18
C VAL A 133 -11.78 4.06 -8.29
N ALA A 134 -11.36 3.99 -9.56
CA ALA A 134 -12.22 4.29 -10.69
C ALA A 134 -13.36 3.25 -10.78
N ARG A 135 -13.01 1.97 -10.76
CA ARG A 135 -13.97 0.86 -10.75
C ARG A 135 -14.89 0.91 -9.52
N MET A 136 -14.35 1.24 -8.35
CA MET A 136 -15.17 1.41 -7.13
C MET A 136 -16.22 2.51 -7.34
N GLY A 137 -15.82 3.65 -7.91
CA GLY A 137 -16.72 4.76 -8.22
C GLY A 137 -17.79 4.39 -9.26
N GLU A 138 -17.40 3.75 -10.35
CA GLU A 138 -18.33 3.26 -11.39
C GLU A 138 -19.35 2.26 -10.82
N THR A 139 -18.87 1.29 -10.04
CA THR A 139 -19.72 0.29 -9.39
C THR A 139 -20.71 0.94 -8.42
N ALA A 140 -20.25 1.84 -7.58
CA ALA A 140 -21.09 2.54 -6.61
C ALA A 140 -22.16 3.40 -7.32
N THR A 141 -21.76 4.11 -8.38
CA THR A 141 -22.67 4.96 -9.16
C THR A 141 -23.73 4.12 -9.87
N THR A 142 -23.32 3.02 -10.52
CA THR A 142 -24.25 2.10 -11.19
C THR A 142 -25.27 1.53 -10.21
N LYS A 143 -24.82 1.05 -9.07
CA LYS A 143 -25.71 0.52 -8.01
C LYS A 143 -26.67 1.59 -7.49
N LEU A 144 -26.22 2.82 -7.33
CA LEU A 144 -27.08 3.93 -6.90
C LEU A 144 -28.17 4.24 -7.92
N ILE A 145 -27.82 4.32 -9.21
CA ILE A 145 -28.78 4.56 -10.30
C ILE A 145 -29.80 3.44 -10.35
N THR A 146 -29.38 2.19 -10.26
CA THR A 146 -30.28 1.03 -10.23
C THR A 146 -31.24 1.10 -9.04
N ALA A 147 -30.72 1.44 -7.84
CA ALA A 147 -31.54 1.57 -6.65
C ALA A 147 -32.65 2.64 -6.78
N ILE A 148 -32.34 3.76 -7.46
CA ILE A 148 -33.29 4.85 -7.69
C ILE A 148 -34.38 4.42 -8.68
N ASN A 149 -33.98 3.78 -9.81
CA ASN A 149 -34.90 3.41 -10.87
C ASN A 149 -35.79 2.23 -10.49
N ASP A 150 -35.23 1.20 -9.90
CA ASP A 150 -35.94 -0.06 -9.63
C ASP A 150 -36.59 -0.10 -8.24
N LYS A 151 -36.39 0.97 -7.43
CA LYS A 151 -36.82 1.04 -6.03
C LYS A 151 -36.41 -0.19 -5.20
N HIS A 152 -35.30 -0.81 -5.61
CA HIS A 152 -34.70 -1.97 -4.97
C HIS A 152 -33.35 -1.60 -4.38
N GLN A 153 -33.07 -2.06 -3.17
CA GLN A 153 -31.77 -1.84 -2.54
C GLN A 153 -30.76 -2.87 -3.06
N PRO A 154 -29.71 -2.46 -3.81
CA PRO A 154 -28.73 -3.40 -4.32
C PRO A 154 -27.90 -3.98 -3.17
N GLU A 155 -27.31 -5.15 -3.38
CA GLU A 155 -26.37 -5.74 -2.45
C GLU A 155 -25.04 -4.96 -2.47
N GLY A 156 -24.31 -5.00 -1.34
CA GLY A 156 -22.93 -4.50 -1.27
C GLY A 156 -21.99 -5.32 -2.16
N GLU A 157 -20.86 -4.76 -2.48
CA GLU A 157 -19.82 -5.44 -3.29
C GLU A 157 -18.44 -5.22 -2.69
N VAL A 158 -17.61 -6.26 -2.74
CA VAL A 158 -16.21 -6.19 -2.29
C VAL A 158 -15.33 -6.45 -3.50
N LEU A 159 -14.47 -5.49 -3.82
CA LEU A 159 -13.52 -5.57 -4.93
C LEU A 159 -12.13 -5.94 -4.38
N GLU A 160 -11.46 -6.89 -5.00
CA GLU A 160 -10.10 -7.26 -4.63
C GLU A 160 -9.10 -6.17 -5.05
N THR A 161 -8.10 -5.94 -4.21
CA THR A 161 -6.93 -5.15 -4.58
C THR A 161 -5.95 -5.99 -5.39
N ARG A 162 -5.11 -5.33 -6.17
CA ARG A 162 -4.03 -5.96 -6.93
C ARG A 162 -2.69 -5.27 -6.65
N TYR A 163 -1.62 -6.01 -6.72
CA TYR A 163 -0.27 -5.45 -6.70
C TYR A 163 0.18 -5.11 -8.12
N ILE A 164 0.71 -3.91 -8.31
CA ILE A 164 1.29 -3.46 -9.58
C ILE A 164 2.80 -3.28 -9.36
N PRO A 165 3.63 -4.25 -9.81
CA PRO A 165 5.08 -4.17 -9.68
C PRO A 165 5.67 -3.09 -10.58
N ARG A 166 6.66 -2.35 -10.06
CA ARG A 166 7.48 -1.36 -10.77
C ARG A 166 8.91 -1.37 -10.27
N MET A 167 9.70 -0.37 -10.67
CA MET A 167 11.14 -0.31 -10.37
C MET A 167 11.46 -0.20 -8.88
N SER A 168 10.59 0.38 -8.06
CA SER A 168 10.83 0.55 -6.61
C SER A 168 10.98 -0.76 -5.83
N THR A 169 10.62 -1.89 -6.44
CA THR A 169 10.76 -3.24 -5.86
C THR A 169 11.44 -4.23 -6.81
N ALA A 170 12.06 -3.75 -7.90
CA ALA A 170 12.61 -4.62 -8.93
C ALA A 170 13.95 -5.26 -8.53
N HIS A 171 14.80 -4.53 -7.80
CA HIS A 171 16.13 -5.00 -7.43
C HIS A 171 16.08 -6.00 -6.27
N ARG A 172 17.05 -6.91 -6.28
CA ARG A 172 17.31 -7.81 -5.15
C ARG A 172 18.15 -7.11 -4.11
N LEU A 173 17.98 -7.50 -2.85
CA LEU A 173 18.74 -6.93 -1.74
C LEU A 173 20.25 -7.21 -1.84
N ASP A 174 20.65 -8.29 -2.54
CA ASP A 174 22.04 -8.67 -2.79
C ASP A 174 22.71 -7.88 -3.95
N GLY A 175 22.02 -6.92 -4.53
CA GLY A 175 22.52 -6.08 -5.61
C GLY A 175 22.54 -6.77 -6.99
N THR A 176 22.04 -7.99 -7.11
CA THR A 176 21.91 -8.65 -8.41
C THR A 176 20.65 -8.19 -9.13
N THR A 177 20.80 -7.74 -10.38
CA THR A 177 19.67 -7.48 -11.27
C THR A 177 19.23 -8.79 -11.93
N PRO A 178 17.93 -9.05 -12.10
CA PRO A 178 17.46 -10.26 -12.76
C PRO A 178 17.84 -10.31 -14.22
#